data_cb37b24f04e1f2fdcecec037b5072f83
#
_entry.id   cb37b24f04e1f2fdcecec037b5072f83
#
_cell.length_a   1.000
_cell.length_b   1.000
_cell.length_c   1.000
_cell.angle_alpha   90.00
_cell.angle_beta   90.00
_cell.angle_gamma   90.00
#
_symmetry.space_group_name_H-M   'P 1'
#
loop_
_entity.id
_entity.type
_entity.pdbx_description
1 polymer ?
#
loop_
_entity_poly.entity_id
_entity_poly.type
_entity_poly.pdbx_seq_one_letter_code
_entity_poly.pdbx_strand_id
1 'polypeptide(L)'
;DRLRSRGLGDVYKRQAYQSLSELQPRIHIHSDEDLKPLLVQVAKNCFQAGIPEEETIRWSTAHFYTKNKEFLIRQTIQNVYTCEKGFGKKSPLSAEQELEFRTEEFMQRRYEFRYNTMTTVTEYRERNTFCFCFRPISNRIRNSIAMNARLEGLNLWDRDVIRYLDSDRIPIFNPIEDFLFRLDIHWDGRDRIRELATRVPCNNTHWPDLFYRWFLNMVAHWRQTDRKYANCTVPLLVGPQAYRKSTFCRSLLPPELQAYYTDRIDFSNKRDAELSLNRFALINMDEFDQNRVSQQAFLKHILQKPVVNVRRPHGTATQEMRRYASFIGTSNHKDLLTDTSGSRRYIVINVTGPIDCSPIDYEQLYAQAMHDLYRGERYWFNTEDENVMTENNQEFQVMPVAEQLFHEYFRGAKEGEECEQLLAIEILQQLQHDSKIHVSICSIVQFGRILQKNKIPSLHTKRGNFYKVIRIKPGRG
;
A
#
# COMPACT_ATOMS: atom_id res chain seq x y z
N ASP A 1 -55.38 -2.94 -32.59
CA ASP A 1 -54.36 -3.66 -31.77
C ASP A 1 -52.95 -3.69 -32.38
N ARG A 2 -52.80 -3.79 -33.72
CA ARG A 2 -51.46 -3.78 -34.37
C ARG A 2 -50.72 -2.45 -34.35
N LEU A 3 -51.41 -1.31 -34.17
CA LEU A 3 -50.83 0.02 -34.08
C LEU A 3 -50.31 0.36 -32.64
N ARG A 4 -50.91 -0.20 -31.60
CA ARG A 4 -50.48 -0.01 -30.21
C ARG A 4 -49.21 -0.82 -29.90
N SER A 5 -49.01 -1.98 -30.51
CA SER A 5 -47.79 -2.79 -30.29
C SER A 5 -46.52 -2.18 -30.92
N ARG A 6 -46.67 -1.41 -32.03
CA ARG A 6 -45.52 -0.71 -32.66
C ARG A 6 -45.03 0.45 -31.81
N GLY A 7 -45.90 1.20 -31.16
CA GLY A 7 -45.50 2.32 -30.32
C GLY A 7 -44.82 1.93 -29.03
N LEU A 8 -45.21 0.81 -28.40
CA LEU A 8 -44.56 0.29 -27.21
C LEU A 8 -43.13 -0.23 -27.52
N GLY A 9 -42.93 -0.90 -28.67
CA GLY A 9 -41.59 -1.32 -29.09
C GLY A 9 -40.61 -0.18 -29.29
N ASP A 10 -41.08 0.97 -29.82
CA ASP A 10 -40.25 2.16 -30.03
C ASP A 10 -39.93 2.89 -28.72
N VAL A 11 -40.83 2.83 -27.73
CA VAL A 11 -40.56 3.40 -26.38
C VAL A 11 -39.51 2.58 -25.63
N TYR A 12 -39.60 1.24 -25.69
CA TYR A 12 -38.56 0.38 -25.06
C TYR A 12 -37.22 0.51 -25.77
N LYS A 13 -37.20 0.64 -27.09
CA LYS A 13 -36.00 0.94 -27.86
C LYS A 13 -35.37 2.28 -27.44
N ARG A 14 -36.16 3.33 -27.30
CA ARG A 14 -35.68 4.63 -26.83
C ARG A 14 -35.16 4.59 -25.40
N GLN A 15 -35.81 3.89 -24.49
CA GLN A 15 -35.32 3.73 -23.12
C GLN A 15 -34.02 2.93 -23.04
N ALA A 16 -33.88 1.86 -23.83
CA ALA A 16 -32.61 1.11 -23.91
C ALA A 16 -31.47 1.97 -24.45
N TYR A 17 -31.73 2.80 -25.46
CA TYR A 17 -30.73 3.73 -26.00
C TYR A 17 -30.46 4.93 -25.09
N GLN A 18 -31.43 5.45 -24.33
CA GLN A 18 -31.22 6.50 -23.36
C GLN A 18 -30.38 6.06 -22.17
N SER A 19 -30.65 4.88 -21.62
CA SER A 19 -29.83 4.33 -20.54
C SER A 19 -28.38 4.05 -20.96
N LEU A 20 -28.14 3.78 -22.24
CA LEU A 20 -26.80 3.59 -22.81
C LEU A 20 -26.11 4.93 -23.10
N SER A 21 -26.84 5.97 -23.50
CA SER A 21 -26.27 7.33 -23.70
C SER A 21 -25.91 8.02 -22.39
N GLU A 22 -26.58 7.69 -21.29
CA GLU A 22 -26.28 8.18 -19.95
C GLU A 22 -25.01 7.55 -19.35
N LEU A 23 -24.57 6.38 -19.85
CA LEU A 23 -23.30 5.74 -19.45
C LEU A 23 -22.06 6.34 -20.14
N GLN A 24 -22.23 7.04 -21.26
CA GLN A 24 -21.12 7.58 -22.08
C GLN A 24 -20.21 8.60 -21.39
N PRO A 25 -20.68 9.55 -20.56
CA PRO A 25 -19.80 10.56 -19.98
C PRO A 25 -18.84 10.02 -18.90
N ARG A 26 -19.03 8.77 -18.44
CA ARG A 26 -18.36 8.25 -17.24
C ARG A 26 -17.29 7.17 -17.51
N ILE A 27 -17.13 6.71 -18.74
CA ILE A 27 -16.22 5.60 -19.05
C ILE A 27 -15.20 6.02 -20.09
N HIS A 28 -13.96 6.23 -19.67
CA HIS A 28 -12.81 6.39 -20.56
C HIS A 28 -12.38 5.01 -21.06
N ILE A 29 -12.66 4.72 -22.33
CA ILE A 29 -12.25 3.48 -23.00
C ILE A 29 -10.84 3.67 -23.52
N HIS A 30 -9.85 3.12 -22.81
CA HIS A 30 -8.43 3.21 -23.20
C HIS A 30 -7.90 1.94 -23.86
N SER A 31 -8.59 0.80 -23.70
CA SER A 31 -8.14 -0.51 -24.18
C SER A 31 -9.28 -1.37 -24.74
N ASP A 32 -8.92 -2.45 -25.45
CA ASP A 32 -9.87 -3.48 -25.89
C ASP A 32 -10.46 -4.25 -24.72
N GLU A 33 -9.73 -4.31 -23.60
CA GLU A 33 -10.18 -4.96 -22.37
C GLU A 33 -11.31 -4.18 -21.70
N ASP A 34 -11.32 -2.85 -21.81
CA ASP A 34 -12.38 -1.98 -21.26
C ASP A 34 -13.64 -2.01 -22.17
N LEU A 35 -13.44 -2.13 -23.48
CA LEU A 35 -14.53 -2.08 -24.45
C LEU A 35 -15.36 -3.38 -24.47
N LYS A 36 -14.74 -4.55 -24.33
CA LYS A 36 -15.44 -5.86 -24.39
C LYS A 36 -16.57 -6.01 -23.37
N PRO A 37 -16.39 -5.74 -22.07
CA PRO A 37 -17.48 -5.86 -21.08
C PRO A 37 -18.67 -4.97 -21.41
N LEU A 38 -18.40 -3.75 -21.88
CA LEU A 38 -19.44 -2.81 -22.30
C LEU A 38 -20.23 -3.32 -23.48
N LEU A 39 -19.56 -3.83 -24.52
CA LEU A 39 -20.23 -4.40 -25.69
C LEU A 39 -21.07 -5.61 -25.32
N VAL A 40 -20.62 -6.47 -24.41
CA VAL A 40 -21.38 -7.60 -23.90
C VAL A 40 -22.65 -7.11 -23.18
N GLN A 41 -22.55 -6.08 -22.33
CA GLN A 41 -23.70 -5.52 -21.63
C GLN A 41 -24.70 -4.87 -22.59
N VAL A 42 -24.20 -4.08 -23.54
CA VAL A 42 -25.03 -3.47 -24.60
C VAL A 42 -25.75 -4.55 -25.41
N ALA A 43 -25.05 -5.59 -25.87
CA ALA A 43 -25.60 -6.65 -26.65
C ALA A 43 -26.70 -7.42 -25.91
N LYS A 44 -26.50 -7.71 -24.61
CA LYS A 44 -27.50 -8.36 -23.76
C LYS A 44 -28.75 -7.49 -23.60
N ASN A 45 -28.60 -6.23 -23.28
CA ASN A 45 -29.71 -5.29 -23.09
C ASN A 45 -30.52 -5.12 -24.41
N CYS A 46 -29.83 -4.98 -25.55
CA CYS A 46 -30.48 -4.89 -26.87
C CYS A 46 -31.21 -6.18 -27.25
N PHE A 47 -30.61 -7.34 -26.99
CA PHE A 47 -31.23 -8.62 -27.23
C PHE A 47 -32.52 -8.79 -26.40
N GLN A 48 -32.50 -8.49 -25.11
CA GLN A 48 -33.65 -8.50 -24.20
C GLN A 48 -34.74 -7.53 -24.64
N ALA A 49 -34.35 -6.37 -25.17
CA ALA A 49 -35.30 -5.39 -25.73
C ALA A 49 -35.82 -5.76 -27.14
N GLY A 50 -35.40 -6.91 -27.70
CA GLY A 50 -35.83 -7.37 -29.02
C GLY A 50 -35.25 -6.57 -30.19
N ILE A 51 -34.15 -5.88 -29.98
CA ILE A 51 -33.45 -5.10 -31.02
C ILE A 51 -32.68 -6.08 -31.93
N PRO A 52 -32.75 -5.97 -33.27
CA PRO A 52 -32.01 -6.84 -34.17
C PRO A 52 -30.49 -6.70 -34.02
N GLU A 53 -29.78 -7.81 -34.20
CA GLU A 53 -28.31 -7.90 -34.10
C GLU A 53 -27.58 -6.84 -34.96
N GLU A 54 -27.96 -6.71 -36.25
CA GLU A 54 -27.36 -5.74 -37.17
C GLU A 54 -27.62 -4.29 -36.76
N GLU A 55 -28.76 -3.98 -36.14
CA GLU A 55 -29.07 -2.66 -35.62
C GLU A 55 -28.19 -2.34 -34.38
N THR A 56 -28.00 -3.32 -33.50
CA THR A 56 -27.09 -3.20 -32.33
C THR A 56 -25.65 -3.01 -32.76
N ILE A 57 -25.17 -3.73 -33.78
CA ILE A 57 -23.82 -3.58 -34.34
C ILE A 57 -23.65 -2.17 -34.91
N ARG A 58 -24.61 -1.72 -35.74
CA ARG A 58 -24.55 -0.39 -36.38
C ARG A 58 -24.50 0.72 -35.34
N TRP A 59 -25.35 0.65 -34.32
CA TRP A 59 -25.39 1.63 -33.25
C TRP A 59 -24.08 1.62 -32.45
N SER A 60 -23.57 0.44 -32.06
CA SER A 60 -22.34 0.31 -31.30
C SER A 60 -21.13 0.83 -32.08
N THR A 61 -21.06 0.56 -33.37
CA THR A 61 -19.98 1.06 -34.24
C THR A 61 -20.01 2.59 -34.34
N ALA A 62 -21.21 3.20 -34.39
CA ALA A 62 -21.35 4.64 -34.43
C ALA A 62 -21.00 5.34 -33.11
N HIS A 63 -21.27 4.71 -31.97
CA HIS A 63 -21.11 5.33 -30.64
C HIS A 63 -19.77 5.03 -29.97
N PHE A 64 -19.20 3.86 -30.22
CA PHE A 64 -17.89 3.48 -29.68
C PHE A 64 -16.80 3.68 -30.75
N TYR A 65 -16.74 4.89 -31.35
CA TYR A 65 -15.81 5.21 -32.43
C TYR A 65 -14.35 5.10 -31.97
N THR A 66 -13.69 4.02 -32.32
CA THR A 66 -12.25 3.82 -32.22
C THR A 66 -11.73 3.26 -33.51
N LYS A 67 -10.77 3.92 -34.14
CA LYS A 67 -10.16 3.46 -35.40
C LYS A 67 -9.79 1.97 -35.31
N ASN A 68 -10.24 1.17 -36.29
CA ASN A 68 -9.94 -0.25 -36.48
C ASN A 68 -10.59 -1.26 -35.51
N LYS A 69 -11.66 -0.94 -34.80
CA LYS A 69 -12.31 -1.88 -33.87
C LYS A 69 -13.67 -2.43 -34.34
N GLU A 70 -14.09 -2.17 -35.55
CA GLU A 70 -15.35 -2.70 -36.09
C GLU A 70 -15.43 -4.24 -36.00
N PHE A 71 -14.32 -4.92 -36.26
CA PHE A 71 -14.26 -6.37 -36.16
C PHE A 71 -14.53 -6.87 -34.74
N LEU A 72 -13.91 -6.24 -33.73
CA LEU A 72 -14.12 -6.59 -32.32
C LEU A 72 -15.55 -6.33 -31.87
N ILE A 73 -16.14 -5.19 -32.28
CA ILE A 73 -17.53 -4.84 -31.98
C ILE A 73 -18.46 -5.87 -32.58
N ARG A 74 -18.32 -6.15 -33.87
CA ARG A 74 -19.14 -7.14 -34.60
C ARG A 74 -19.03 -8.53 -33.95
N GLN A 75 -17.82 -9.02 -33.76
CA GLN A 75 -17.58 -10.35 -33.20
C GLN A 75 -18.15 -10.51 -31.77
N THR A 76 -17.96 -9.49 -30.93
CA THR A 76 -18.47 -9.54 -29.55
C THR A 76 -20.01 -9.57 -29.52
N ILE A 77 -20.66 -8.69 -30.28
CA ILE A 77 -22.14 -8.65 -30.36
C ILE A 77 -22.69 -9.93 -30.96
N GLN A 78 -22.11 -10.43 -32.04
CA GLN A 78 -22.54 -11.70 -32.68
C GLN A 78 -22.43 -12.88 -31.73
N ASN A 79 -21.33 -12.97 -30.97
CA ASN A 79 -21.18 -14.03 -29.96
C ASN A 79 -22.28 -13.97 -28.91
N VAL A 80 -22.60 -12.78 -28.37
CA VAL A 80 -23.68 -12.62 -27.39
C VAL A 80 -25.04 -13.01 -28.00
N TYR A 81 -25.39 -12.51 -29.19
CA TYR A 81 -26.66 -12.85 -29.85
C TYR A 81 -26.75 -14.33 -30.20
N THR A 82 -25.65 -14.97 -30.60
CA THR A 82 -25.61 -16.42 -30.88
C THR A 82 -25.81 -17.23 -29.60
N CYS A 83 -25.14 -16.82 -28.50
CA CYS A 83 -25.35 -17.43 -27.20
C CYS A 83 -26.81 -17.26 -26.72
N GLU A 84 -27.35 -16.05 -26.78
CA GLU A 84 -28.72 -15.76 -26.34
C GLU A 84 -29.78 -16.42 -27.24
N LYS A 85 -29.56 -16.50 -28.57
CA LYS A 85 -30.41 -17.28 -29.49
C LYS A 85 -30.34 -18.79 -29.23
N GLY A 86 -29.18 -19.32 -28.85
CA GLY A 86 -29.01 -20.73 -28.45
C GLY A 86 -29.79 -21.09 -27.19
N PHE A 87 -30.05 -20.12 -26.30
CA PHE A 87 -30.95 -20.27 -25.15
C PHE A 87 -32.45 -20.19 -25.51
N GLY A 88 -32.82 -19.88 -26.76
CA GLY A 88 -34.18 -19.60 -27.19
C GLY A 88 -35.10 -20.83 -27.35
N LYS A 89 -34.61 -22.05 -27.15
CA LYS A 89 -35.41 -23.25 -26.88
C LYS A 89 -35.06 -23.73 -25.49
N LYS A 90 -35.58 -23.07 -24.49
CA LYS A 90 -35.48 -23.52 -23.10
C LYS A 90 -36.24 -24.83 -22.99
N SER A 91 -35.54 -25.97 -22.96
CA SER A 91 -36.01 -27.09 -22.15
C SER A 91 -36.34 -26.55 -20.75
N PRO A 92 -37.40 -27.02 -20.10
CA PRO A 92 -37.73 -26.59 -18.75
C PRO A 92 -36.46 -26.70 -17.92
N LEU A 93 -36.11 -25.59 -17.21
CA LEU A 93 -34.91 -25.51 -16.35
C LEU A 93 -34.95 -26.74 -15.42
N SER A 94 -33.81 -27.36 -15.20
CA SER A 94 -33.74 -28.38 -14.16
C SER A 94 -34.02 -27.69 -12.79
N ALA A 95 -34.53 -28.45 -11.82
CA ALA A 95 -34.80 -27.94 -10.48
C ALA A 95 -33.56 -27.28 -9.86
N GLU A 96 -32.37 -27.76 -10.20
CA GLU A 96 -31.09 -27.17 -9.75
C GLU A 96 -30.83 -25.81 -10.41
N GLN A 97 -31.08 -25.69 -11.73
CA GLN A 97 -30.93 -24.43 -12.44
C GLN A 97 -31.94 -23.37 -11.95
N GLU A 98 -33.17 -23.79 -11.69
CA GLU A 98 -34.17 -22.90 -11.11
C GLU A 98 -33.77 -22.42 -9.72
N LEU A 99 -33.22 -23.30 -8.89
CA LEU A 99 -32.72 -22.94 -7.56
C LEU A 99 -31.56 -21.93 -7.65
N GLU A 100 -30.62 -22.10 -8.58
CA GLU A 100 -29.51 -21.17 -8.81
C GLU A 100 -30.03 -19.76 -9.19
N PHE A 101 -30.98 -19.67 -10.14
CA PHE A 101 -31.58 -18.38 -10.53
C PHE A 101 -32.32 -17.70 -9.37
N ARG A 102 -33.13 -18.44 -8.63
CA ARG A 102 -33.87 -17.91 -7.47
C ARG A 102 -32.93 -17.53 -6.33
N THR A 103 -31.81 -18.23 -6.19
CA THR A 103 -30.77 -17.87 -5.22
C THR A 103 -30.14 -16.52 -5.57
N GLU A 104 -29.74 -16.33 -6.82
CA GLU A 104 -29.17 -15.08 -7.30
C GLU A 104 -30.16 -13.92 -7.13
N GLU A 105 -31.41 -14.10 -7.52
CA GLU A 105 -32.48 -13.11 -7.35
C GLU A 105 -32.68 -12.72 -5.86
N PHE A 106 -32.76 -13.72 -4.97
CA PHE A 106 -32.87 -13.51 -3.54
C PHE A 106 -31.68 -12.71 -2.98
N MET A 107 -30.46 -13.13 -3.35
CA MET A 107 -29.23 -12.49 -2.89
C MET A 107 -29.17 -11.02 -3.33
N GLN A 108 -29.38 -10.76 -4.64
CA GLN A 108 -29.32 -9.42 -5.21
C GLN A 108 -30.45 -8.51 -4.73
N ARG A 109 -31.63 -9.03 -4.45
CA ARG A 109 -32.78 -8.27 -3.96
C ARG A 109 -32.61 -7.82 -2.52
N ARG A 110 -32.07 -8.66 -1.65
CA ARG A 110 -31.94 -8.39 -0.20
C ARG A 110 -30.61 -7.79 0.20
N TYR A 111 -29.55 -8.17 -0.49
CA TYR A 111 -28.18 -7.83 -0.10
C TYR A 111 -27.45 -7.18 -1.27
N GLU A 112 -26.44 -6.42 -0.90
CA GLU A 112 -25.42 -5.94 -1.80
C GLU A 112 -24.07 -6.48 -1.29
N PHE A 113 -23.32 -7.11 -2.18
CA PHE A 113 -22.05 -7.74 -1.85
C PHE A 113 -20.91 -7.11 -2.63
N ARG A 114 -19.72 -7.17 -2.07
CA ARG A 114 -18.47 -6.85 -2.76
C ARG A 114 -17.32 -7.65 -2.16
N TYR A 115 -16.37 -8.06 -2.97
CA TYR A 115 -15.16 -8.74 -2.52
C TYR A 115 -14.05 -7.72 -2.34
N ASN A 116 -13.62 -7.47 -1.09
CA ASN A 116 -12.57 -6.52 -0.78
C ASN A 116 -11.19 -7.16 -1.01
N THR A 117 -10.45 -6.66 -1.99
CA THR A 117 -9.15 -7.23 -2.40
C THR A 117 -8.04 -7.07 -1.37
N MET A 118 -8.09 -6.04 -0.53
CA MET A 118 -7.09 -5.79 0.51
C MET A 118 -7.30 -6.69 1.73
N THR A 119 -8.54 -6.76 2.22
CA THR A 119 -8.88 -7.63 3.36
C THR A 119 -9.12 -9.07 2.95
N THR A 120 -9.36 -9.32 1.66
CA THR A 120 -9.69 -10.65 1.08
C THR A 120 -10.92 -11.29 1.67
N VAL A 121 -11.88 -10.46 2.03
CA VAL A 121 -13.14 -10.89 2.62
C VAL A 121 -14.29 -10.30 1.81
N THR A 122 -15.33 -11.12 1.59
CA THR A 122 -16.58 -10.62 1.04
C THR A 122 -17.28 -9.78 2.09
N GLU A 123 -17.66 -8.58 1.71
CA GLU A 123 -18.42 -7.61 2.51
C GLU A 123 -19.85 -7.54 2.00
N TYR A 124 -20.78 -7.20 2.88
CA TYR A 124 -22.19 -7.07 2.55
C TYR A 124 -22.83 -5.87 3.22
N ARG A 125 -23.92 -5.40 2.64
CA ARG A 125 -24.93 -4.56 3.29
C ARG A 125 -26.33 -5.00 2.89
N GLU A 126 -27.32 -4.76 3.76
CA GLU A 126 -28.72 -5.04 3.45
C GLU A 126 -29.32 -3.85 2.69
N ARG A 127 -30.03 -4.13 1.56
CA ARG A 127 -30.57 -3.07 0.70
C ARG A 127 -31.68 -2.25 1.32
N ASN A 128 -32.52 -2.87 2.12
CA ASN A 128 -33.74 -2.24 2.66
C ASN A 128 -33.55 -1.76 4.11
N THR A 129 -32.33 -1.40 4.48
CA THR A 129 -32.02 -0.89 5.82
C THR A 129 -31.32 0.48 5.71
N PHE A 130 -31.40 1.27 6.78
CA PHE A 130 -30.61 2.51 6.90
C PHE A 130 -29.13 2.28 7.15
N CYS A 131 -28.64 1.06 6.97
CA CYS A 131 -27.23 0.72 7.13
C CYS A 131 -26.50 0.88 5.79
N PHE A 132 -25.84 2.01 5.59
CA PHE A 132 -25.12 2.31 4.36
C PHE A 132 -23.70 1.71 4.31
N CYS A 133 -23.18 1.23 5.45
CA CYS A 133 -21.83 0.71 5.54
C CYS A 133 -21.76 -0.77 5.20
N PHE A 134 -20.79 -1.14 4.35
CA PHE A 134 -20.44 -2.54 4.13
C PHE A 134 -19.76 -3.12 5.37
N ARG A 135 -20.10 -4.37 5.70
CA ARG A 135 -19.54 -5.12 6.82
C ARG A 135 -19.01 -6.48 6.36
N PRO A 136 -17.91 -6.97 6.93
CA PRO A 136 -17.39 -8.31 6.61
C PRO A 136 -18.44 -9.39 6.90
N ILE A 137 -18.53 -10.38 6.03
CA ILE A 137 -19.41 -11.53 6.25
C ILE A 137 -18.77 -12.48 7.26
N SER A 138 -19.48 -12.70 8.37
CA SER A 138 -19.15 -13.72 9.36
C SER A 138 -19.94 -14.99 9.14
N ASN A 139 -19.55 -16.10 9.81
CA ASN A 139 -20.31 -17.36 9.81
C ASN A 139 -21.75 -17.14 10.28
N ARG A 140 -21.94 -16.28 11.31
CA ARG A 140 -23.28 -15.92 11.79
C ARG A 140 -24.14 -15.31 10.71
N ILE A 141 -23.59 -14.42 9.90
CA ILE A 141 -24.31 -13.75 8.81
C ILE A 141 -24.64 -14.75 7.69
N ARG A 142 -23.70 -15.65 7.33
CA ARG A 142 -23.96 -16.71 6.35
C ARG A 142 -25.15 -17.59 6.74
N ASN A 143 -25.18 -18.00 8.02
CA ASN A 143 -26.29 -18.78 8.55
C ASN A 143 -27.60 -17.98 8.54
N SER A 144 -27.58 -16.68 8.89
CA SER A 144 -28.77 -15.82 8.83
C SER A 144 -29.28 -15.67 7.39
N ILE A 145 -28.39 -15.53 6.39
CA ILE A 145 -28.78 -15.50 4.97
C ILE A 145 -29.48 -16.80 4.58
N ALA A 146 -28.90 -17.97 4.92
CA ALA A 146 -29.51 -19.27 4.63
C ALA A 146 -30.90 -19.44 5.30
N MET A 147 -31.03 -19.00 6.56
CA MET A 147 -32.32 -19.02 7.27
C MET A 147 -33.35 -18.09 6.62
N ASN A 148 -32.98 -16.87 6.26
CA ASN A 148 -33.85 -15.92 5.57
C ASN A 148 -34.31 -16.46 4.20
N ALA A 149 -33.43 -17.11 3.45
CA ALA A 149 -33.77 -17.75 2.18
C ALA A 149 -34.82 -18.87 2.36
N ARG A 150 -34.67 -19.69 3.42
CA ARG A 150 -35.65 -20.73 3.75
C ARG A 150 -37.02 -20.17 4.13
N LEU A 151 -37.04 -19.06 4.87
CA LEU A 151 -38.30 -18.36 5.20
C LEU A 151 -39.04 -17.85 3.96
N GLU A 152 -38.32 -17.58 2.88
CA GLU A 152 -38.89 -17.20 1.56
C GLU A 152 -39.12 -18.41 0.66
N GLY A 153 -39.04 -19.65 1.17
CA GLY A 153 -39.31 -20.87 0.42
C GLY A 153 -38.15 -21.32 -0.48
N LEU A 154 -36.94 -20.83 -0.28
CA LEU A 154 -35.73 -21.30 -0.95
C LEU A 154 -34.99 -22.31 -0.06
N ASN A 155 -34.79 -23.52 -0.54
CA ASN A 155 -34.10 -24.56 0.23
C ASN A 155 -32.58 -24.41 0.11
N LEU A 156 -32.05 -23.29 0.62
CA LEU A 156 -30.61 -23.00 0.65
C LEU A 156 -29.94 -23.48 1.94
N TRP A 157 -28.77 -24.08 1.79
CA TRP A 157 -27.88 -24.44 2.87
C TRP A 157 -26.73 -23.41 2.97
N ASP A 158 -26.04 -23.39 4.09
CA ASP A 158 -24.84 -22.56 4.31
C ASP A 158 -23.79 -22.75 3.22
N ARG A 159 -23.57 -23.99 2.75
CA ARG A 159 -22.67 -24.32 1.64
C ARG A 159 -23.04 -23.62 0.31
N ASP A 160 -24.33 -23.46 0.04
CA ASP A 160 -24.81 -22.83 -1.18
C ASP A 160 -24.60 -21.32 -1.12
N VAL A 161 -24.81 -20.74 0.08
CA VAL A 161 -24.47 -19.35 0.38
C VAL A 161 -22.97 -19.12 0.22
N ILE A 162 -22.11 -19.99 0.77
CA ILE A 162 -20.65 -19.89 0.63
C ILE A 162 -20.25 -19.95 -0.84
N ARG A 163 -20.80 -20.90 -1.62
CA ARG A 163 -20.52 -21.04 -3.05
C ARG A 163 -20.86 -19.77 -3.82
N TYR A 164 -21.99 -19.14 -3.54
CA TYR A 164 -22.36 -17.86 -4.14
C TYR A 164 -21.39 -16.75 -3.78
N LEU A 165 -21.05 -16.61 -2.48
CA LEU A 165 -20.17 -15.57 -1.96
C LEU A 165 -18.71 -15.69 -2.43
N ASP A 166 -18.26 -16.91 -2.74
CA ASP A 166 -16.91 -17.20 -3.23
C ASP A 166 -16.84 -17.24 -4.77
N SER A 167 -17.97 -16.94 -5.45
CA SER A 167 -18.03 -16.94 -6.92
C SER A 167 -17.63 -15.57 -7.51
N ASP A 168 -17.34 -15.55 -8.81
CA ASP A 168 -17.08 -14.36 -9.62
C ASP A 168 -18.30 -13.44 -9.82
N ARG A 169 -19.48 -13.87 -9.34
CA ARG A 169 -20.70 -13.05 -9.31
C ARG A 169 -20.62 -11.89 -8.30
N ILE A 170 -19.69 -11.97 -7.36
CA ILE A 170 -19.47 -10.90 -6.40
C ILE A 170 -18.50 -9.89 -7.01
N PRO A 171 -18.90 -8.62 -7.15
CA PRO A 171 -18.05 -7.59 -7.72
C PRO A 171 -16.79 -7.37 -6.87
N ILE A 172 -15.66 -7.26 -7.55
CA ILE A 172 -14.37 -6.95 -6.94
C ILE A 172 -14.37 -5.49 -6.51
N PHE A 173 -13.91 -5.23 -5.30
CA PHE A 173 -13.77 -3.90 -4.72
C PHE A 173 -12.36 -3.69 -4.20
N ASN A 174 -11.70 -2.68 -4.73
CA ASN A 174 -10.43 -2.19 -4.22
C ASN A 174 -10.64 -0.82 -3.57
N PRO A 175 -10.54 -0.71 -2.24
CA PRO A 175 -10.84 0.54 -1.54
C PRO A 175 -9.94 1.72 -1.91
N ILE A 176 -8.67 1.45 -2.23
CA ILE A 176 -7.73 2.49 -2.65
C ILE A 176 -8.05 2.96 -4.07
N GLU A 177 -8.30 2.04 -4.99
CA GLU A 177 -8.67 2.38 -6.37
C GLU A 177 -10.00 3.13 -6.41
N ASP A 178 -10.99 2.69 -5.63
CA ASP A 178 -12.28 3.36 -5.52
C ASP A 178 -12.13 4.78 -4.93
N PHE A 179 -11.29 4.96 -3.91
CA PHE A 179 -10.99 6.28 -3.37
C PHE A 179 -10.35 7.19 -4.42
N LEU A 180 -9.28 6.73 -5.08
CA LEU A 180 -8.58 7.52 -6.09
C LEU A 180 -9.45 7.81 -7.32
N PHE A 181 -10.35 6.91 -7.69
CA PHE A 181 -11.28 7.09 -8.81
C PHE A 181 -12.34 8.15 -8.52
N ARG A 182 -12.80 8.26 -7.28
CA ARG A 182 -13.81 9.24 -6.86
C ARG A 182 -13.27 10.63 -6.61
N LEU A 183 -11.95 10.81 -6.54
CA LEU A 183 -11.34 12.13 -6.36
C LEU A 183 -11.70 13.03 -7.55
N ASP A 184 -12.14 14.25 -7.25
CA ASP A 184 -12.17 15.29 -8.26
C ASP A 184 -10.72 15.62 -8.66
N ILE A 185 -10.40 15.50 -9.96
CA ILE A 185 -9.06 15.73 -10.49
C ILE A 185 -8.69 17.23 -10.44
N HIS A 186 -9.63 18.11 -10.17
CA HIS A 186 -9.40 19.54 -10.10
C HIS A 186 -8.72 19.94 -8.80
N TRP A 187 -7.41 20.07 -8.89
CA TRP A 187 -6.59 20.66 -7.83
C TRP A 187 -6.62 22.19 -7.94
N ASP A 188 -6.82 22.87 -6.82
CA ASP A 188 -6.91 24.34 -6.72
C ASP A 188 -5.56 25.08 -6.80
N GLY A 189 -4.45 24.36 -6.96
CA GLY A 189 -3.11 24.93 -7.08
C GLY A 189 -2.37 25.18 -5.76
N ARG A 190 -2.99 24.90 -4.60
CA ARG A 190 -2.37 25.08 -3.29
C ARG A 190 -1.53 23.87 -2.89
N ASP A 191 -0.27 24.09 -2.47
CA ASP A 191 0.64 23.01 -2.05
C ASP A 191 0.33 22.49 -0.64
N ARG A 192 -0.70 21.66 -0.55
CA ARG A 192 -1.15 21.08 0.73
C ARG A 192 -0.22 20.00 1.26
N ILE A 193 0.54 19.34 0.40
CA ILE A 193 1.44 18.28 0.85
C ILE A 193 2.59 18.88 1.66
N ARG A 194 3.23 19.96 1.16
CA ARG A 194 4.29 20.63 1.93
C ARG A 194 3.74 21.38 3.14
N GLU A 195 2.56 21.99 3.02
CA GLU A 195 1.87 22.60 4.18
C GLU A 195 1.56 21.57 5.27
N LEU A 196 1.17 20.35 4.91
CA LEU A 196 0.96 19.26 5.88
C LEU A 196 2.27 18.87 6.56
N ALA A 197 3.38 18.84 5.82
CA ALA A 197 4.69 18.60 6.40
C ALA A 197 5.09 19.69 7.42
N THR A 198 4.80 20.96 7.13
CA THR A 198 5.13 22.09 8.04
C THR A 198 4.34 22.08 9.35
N ARG A 199 3.25 21.30 9.44
CA ARG A 199 2.54 21.07 10.72
C ARG A 199 3.38 20.30 11.75
N VAL A 200 4.46 19.63 11.31
CA VAL A 200 5.43 18.97 12.17
C VAL A 200 6.55 19.96 12.50
N PRO A 201 6.57 20.53 13.70
CA PRO A 201 7.61 21.49 14.09
C PRO A 201 8.96 20.78 14.20
N CYS A 202 9.92 21.16 13.36
CA CYS A 202 11.26 20.59 13.34
C CYS A 202 12.28 21.59 12.80
N ASN A 203 13.57 21.32 13.02
CA ASN A 203 14.65 22.16 12.53
C ASN A 203 15.22 21.72 11.16
N ASN A 204 14.68 20.64 10.58
CA ASN A 204 15.13 20.14 9.29
C ASN A 204 14.46 20.93 8.15
N THR A 205 15.21 21.80 7.49
CA THR A 205 14.72 22.63 6.38
C THR A 205 14.35 21.84 5.14
N HIS A 206 14.88 20.62 4.97
CA HIS A 206 14.58 19.72 3.85
C HIS A 206 13.32 18.87 4.08
N TRP A 207 12.76 18.88 5.30
CA TRP A 207 11.63 18.04 5.66
C TRP A 207 10.41 18.18 4.73
N PRO A 208 9.94 19.40 4.38
CA PRO A 208 8.76 19.53 3.52
C PRO A 208 8.96 18.90 2.14
N ASP A 209 10.15 19.02 1.54
CA ASP A 209 10.44 18.44 0.23
C ASP A 209 10.62 16.91 0.28
N LEU A 210 11.27 16.40 1.33
CA LEU A 210 11.42 14.96 1.54
C LEU A 210 10.07 14.30 1.82
N PHE A 211 9.21 14.95 2.61
CA PHE A 211 7.85 14.49 2.87
C PHE A 211 7.00 14.50 1.62
N TYR A 212 7.07 15.58 0.82
CA TYR A 212 6.39 15.69 -0.47
C TYR A 212 6.72 14.50 -1.37
N ARG A 213 8.00 14.18 -1.57
CA ARG A 213 8.42 13.02 -2.39
C ARG A 213 7.95 11.70 -1.81
N TRP A 214 8.05 11.52 -0.50
CA TRP A 214 7.57 10.31 0.16
C TRP A 214 6.05 10.15 -0.01
N PHE A 215 5.29 11.21 0.13
CA PHE A 215 3.83 11.20 -0.03
C PHE A 215 3.43 10.90 -1.48
N LEU A 216 4.07 11.55 -2.46
CA LEU A 216 3.88 11.22 -3.87
C LEU A 216 4.22 9.76 -4.17
N ASN A 217 5.32 9.24 -3.60
CA ASN A 217 5.71 7.84 -3.77
C ASN A 217 4.66 6.89 -3.20
N MET A 218 4.06 7.20 -2.05
CA MET A 218 2.96 6.44 -1.48
C MET A 218 1.77 6.36 -2.45
N VAL A 219 1.34 7.49 -3.00
CA VAL A 219 0.20 7.56 -3.93
C VAL A 219 0.55 6.91 -5.28
N ALA A 220 1.77 7.08 -5.79
CA ALA A 220 2.24 6.42 -7.00
C ALA A 220 2.21 4.89 -6.85
N HIS A 221 2.54 4.40 -5.66
CA HIS A 221 2.49 2.98 -5.31
C HIS A 221 1.06 2.45 -5.28
N TRP A 222 0.12 3.23 -4.76
CA TRP A 222 -1.30 2.92 -4.79
C TRP A 222 -1.86 2.85 -6.22
N ARG A 223 -1.38 3.69 -7.13
CA ARG A 223 -1.76 3.70 -8.56
C ARG A 223 -1.12 2.60 -9.39
N GLN A 224 -0.14 1.86 -8.85
CA GLN A 224 0.72 0.95 -9.63
C GLN A 224 1.49 1.63 -10.78
N THR A 225 1.81 2.89 -10.64
CA THR A 225 2.60 3.60 -11.64
C THR A 225 3.93 2.90 -11.89
N ASP A 226 4.49 2.29 -10.84
CA ASP A 226 5.73 1.53 -10.91
C ASP A 226 5.61 0.23 -10.11
N ARG A 227 5.75 -0.92 -10.80
CA ARG A 227 5.83 -2.25 -10.17
C ARG A 227 7.27 -2.68 -9.88
N LYS A 228 8.24 -1.93 -10.38
CA LYS A 228 9.65 -2.29 -10.30
C LYS A 228 10.29 -1.83 -8.99
N TYR A 229 9.86 -0.69 -8.48
CA TYR A 229 10.42 -0.06 -7.29
C TYR A 229 9.38 0.05 -6.18
N ALA A 230 9.83 -0.13 -4.94
CA ALA A 230 9.01 0.05 -3.76
C ALA A 230 9.22 1.44 -3.15
N ASN A 231 8.23 1.97 -2.42
CA ASN A 231 8.47 3.07 -1.49
C ASN A 231 9.29 2.55 -0.32
N CYS A 232 10.62 2.60 -0.46
CA CYS A 232 11.57 2.05 0.52
C CYS A 232 12.02 3.07 1.57
N THR A 233 11.57 4.31 1.46
CA THR A 233 11.91 5.39 2.38
C THR A 233 10.85 5.54 3.46
N VAL A 234 11.28 5.78 4.70
CA VAL A 234 10.44 5.81 5.90
C VAL A 234 10.67 7.11 6.67
N PRO A 235 9.70 8.00 6.77
CA PRO A 235 9.74 9.09 7.73
C PRO A 235 9.69 8.55 9.16
N LEU A 236 10.59 9.03 10.04
CA LEU A 236 10.63 8.70 11.45
C LEU A 236 10.50 9.98 12.28
N LEU A 237 9.40 10.11 13.01
CA LEU A 237 9.13 11.25 13.87
C LEU A 237 9.64 10.95 15.28
N VAL A 238 10.71 11.62 15.66
CA VAL A 238 11.39 11.43 16.96
C VAL A 238 11.09 12.60 17.88
N GLY A 239 10.75 12.35 19.12
CA GLY A 239 10.51 13.41 20.09
C GLY A 239 9.72 12.93 21.31
N PRO A 240 9.54 13.79 22.32
CA PRO A 240 8.83 13.46 23.55
C PRO A 240 7.44 12.88 23.34
N GLN A 241 6.93 12.18 24.34
CA GLN A 241 5.52 11.75 24.37
C GLN A 241 4.60 12.97 24.34
N ALA A 242 3.34 12.75 23.99
CA ALA A 242 2.29 13.77 23.89
C ALA A 242 2.46 14.80 22.74
N TYR A 243 3.49 14.70 21.91
CA TYR A 243 3.65 15.56 20.71
C TYR A 243 2.77 15.15 19.53
N ARG A 244 1.79 14.25 19.74
CA ARG A 244 0.79 13.79 18.75
C ARG A 244 1.37 13.12 17.51
N LYS A 245 2.56 12.53 17.59
CA LYS A 245 3.24 11.86 16.48
C LYS A 245 2.38 10.77 15.83
N SER A 246 1.90 9.80 16.62
CA SER A 246 1.07 8.69 16.12
C SER A 246 -0.29 9.17 15.61
N THR A 247 -0.85 10.24 16.20
CA THR A 247 -2.08 10.89 15.70
C THR A 247 -1.86 11.48 14.30
N PHE A 248 -0.75 12.19 14.11
CA PHE A 248 -0.37 12.71 12.79
C PHE A 248 -0.17 11.59 11.76
N CYS A 249 0.55 10.51 12.11
CA CYS A 249 0.72 9.38 11.21
C CYS A 249 -0.63 8.80 10.76
N ARG A 250 -1.57 8.65 11.67
CA ARG A 250 -2.91 8.15 11.37
C ARG A 250 -3.71 9.13 10.50
N SER A 251 -3.59 10.43 10.74
CA SER A 251 -4.33 11.47 9.99
C SER A 251 -3.88 11.62 8.54
N LEU A 252 -2.82 10.95 8.11
CA LEU A 252 -2.42 10.98 6.70
C LEU A 252 -3.41 10.26 5.79
N LEU A 253 -4.14 9.25 6.30
CA LEU A 253 -5.18 8.55 5.54
C LEU A 253 -6.55 9.20 5.74
N PRO A 254 -7.35 9.31 4.66
CA PRO A 254 -8.72 9.79 4.74
C PRO A 254 -9.62 8.81 5.52
N PRO A 255 -10.78 9.24 6.03
CA PRO A 255 -11.68 8.40 6.83
C PRO A 255 -12.04 7.07 6.17
N GLU A 256 -12.22 7.05 4.86
CA GLU A 256 -12.56 5.85 4.06
C GLU A 256 -11.45 4.81 4.05
N LEU A 257 -10.19 5.24 4.18
CA LEU A 257 -9.02 4.37 4.19
C LEU A 257 -8.47 4.08 5.59
N GLN A 258 -9.09 4.57 6.66
CA GLN A 258 -8.64 4.34 8.04
C GLN A 258 -8.60 2.86 8.44
N ALA A 259 -9.47 2.03 7.85
CA ALA A 259 -9.43 0.58 8.08
C ALA A 259 -8.16 -0.10 7.51
N TYR A 260 -7.42 0.58 6.65
CA TYR A 260 -6.18 0.12 6.03
C TYR A 260 -4.93 0.80 6.61
N TYR A 261 -5.07 1.42 7.76
CA TYR A 261 -3.97 1.86 8.62
C TYR A 261 -3.72 0.83 9.71
N THR A 262 -2.45 0.63 10.06
CA THR A 262 -2.06 -0.10 11.27
C THR A 262 -0.86 0.54 11.94
N ASP A 263 -0.83 0.49 13.25
CA ASP A 263 0.31 0.84 14.11
C ASP A 263 0.96 -0.40 14.74
N ARG A 264 0.52 -1.59 14.31
CA ARG A 264 1.01 -2.88 14.82
C ARG A 264 1.45 -3.76 13.66
N ILE A 265 2.74 -4.05 13.60
CA ILE A 265 3.31 -5.04 12.69
C ILE A 265 4.24 -5.95 13.49
N ASP A 266 4.02 -7.26 13.36
CA ASP A 266 4.89 -8.25 13.99
C ASP A 266 5.96 -8.74 13.01
N PHE A 267 7.18 -8.25 13.17
CA PHE A 267 8.33 -8.68 12.36
C PHE A 267 8.87 -10.07 12.73
N SER A 268 8.41 -10.68 13.82
CA SER A 268 8.80 -12.05 14.19
C SER A 268 8.14 -13.07 13.28
N ASN A 269 6.90 -12.81 12.84
CA ASN A 269 6.21 -13.59 11.83
C ASN A 269 6.39 -12.99 10.43
N LYS A 270 7.44 -13.45 9.74
CA LYS A 270 7.81 -12.94 8.41
C LYS A 270 6.68 -12.99 7.39
N ARG A 271 5.88 -14.06 7.42
CA ARG A 271 4.77 -14.26 6.49
C ARG A 271 3.66 -13.24 6.71
N ASP A 272 3.25 -13.02 7.94
CA ASP A 272 2.18 -12.09 8.27
C ASP A 272 2.63 -10.64 8.05
N ALA A 273 3.91 -10.34 8.32
CA ALA A 273 4.50 -9.06 7.99
C ALA A 273 4.51 -8.80 6.47
N GLU A 274 4.80 -9.81 5.64
CA GLU A 274 4.73 -9.68 4.18
C GLU A 274 3.29 -9.52 3.69
N LEU A 275 2.33 -10.26 4.24
CA LEU A 275 0.90 -10.11 3.93
C LEU A 275 0.37 -8.71 4.29
N SER A 276 0.92 -8.10 5.35
CA SER A 276 0.56 -6.75 5.77
C SER A 276 0.86 -5.71 4.68
N LEU A 277 1.86 -5.95 3.81
CA LEU A 277 2.16 -5.06 2.68
C LEU A 277 1.04 -4.97 1.64
N ASN A 278 0.28 -6.05 1.47
CA ASN A 278 -0.88 -6.07 0.58
C ASN A 278 -2.15 -5.56 1.27
N ARG A 279 -2.26 -5.79 2.60
CA ARG A 279 -3.47 -5.52 3.37
C ARG A 279 -3.64 -4.05 3.78
N PHE A 280 -2.53 -3.37 4.07
CA PHE A 280 -2.57 -1.99 4.59
C PHE A 280 -2.07 -0.99 3.55
N ALA A 281 -2.60 0.24 3.61
CA ALA A 281 -2.18 1.37 2.80
C ALA A 281 -1.00 2.12 3.45
N LEU A 282 -1.02 2.22 4.77
CA LEU A 282 0.01 2.87 5.59
C LEU A 282 0.25 2.07 6.87
N ILE A 283 1.51 1.78 7.14
CA ILE A 283 1.96 1.09 8.34
C ILE A 283 2.79 2.07 9.17
N ASN A 284 2.33 2.37 10.37
CA ASN A 284 3.12 3.12 11.35
C ASN A 284 3.91 2.15 12.22
N MET A 285 5.22 2.25 12.19
CA MET A 285 6.09 1.55 13.13
C MET A 285 6.19 2.37 14.41
N ASP A 286 5.18 2.22 15.27
CA ASP A 286 5.19 2.90 16.57
C ASP A 286 6.30 2.33 17.46
N GLU A 287 6.92 3.19 18.28
CA GLU A 287 8.06 2.79 19.13
C GLU A 287 9.18 2.09 18.33
N PHE A 288 9.60 2.70 17.22
CA PHE A 288 10.60 2.14 16.29
C PHE A 288 11.90 1.69 17.00
N ASP A 289 12.28 2.35 18.08
CA ASP A 289 13.45 2.05 18.91
C ASP A 289 13.40 0.67 19.57
N GLN A 290 12.22 0.08 19.76
CA GLN A 290 12.07 -1.27 20.34
C GLN A 290 12.38 -2.41 19.33
N ASN A 291 12.58 -2.10 18.06
CA ASN A 291 12.91 -3.09 17.06
C ASN A 291 14.29 -3.69 17.28
N ARG A 292 14.35 -4.99 17.52
CA ARG A 292 15.62 -5.73 17.73
C ARG A 292 16.50 -5.65 16.49
N VAL A 293 17.82 -5.65 16.68
CA VAL A 293 18.81 -5.65 15.59
C VAL A 293 18.55 -6.79 14.58
N SER A 294 18.12 -7.96 15.06
CA SER A 294 17.78 -9.12 14.20
C SER A 294 16.57 -8.84 13.28
N GLN A 295 15.67 -7.96 13.66
CA GLN A 295 14.49 -7.57 12.88
C GLN A 295 14.82 -6.51 11.82
N GLN A 296 15.87 -5.73 12.02
CA GLN A 296 16.27 -4.68 11.09
C GLN A 296 16.67 -5.19 9.71
N ALA A 297 17.34 -6.35 9.63
CA ALA A 297 17.68 -6.96 8.36
C ALA A 297 16.44 -7.37 7.57
N PHE A 298 15.44 -7.93 8.27
CA PHE A 298 14.17 -8.30 7.66
C PHE A 298 13.34 -7.07 7.28
N LEU A 299 13.34 -6.02 8.11
CA LEU A 299 12.71 -4.75 7.78
C LEU A 299 13.27 -4.14 6.49
N LYS A 300 14.61 -4.13 6.34
CA LYS A 300 15.24 -3.68 5.09
C LYS A 300 14.77 -4.46 3.87
N HIS A 301 14.64 -5.78 4.00
CA HIS A 301 14.13 -6.64 2.95
C HIS A 301 12.68 -6.31 2.59
N ILE A 302 11.80 -6.15 3.59
CA ILE A 302 10.39 -5.79 3.40
C ILE A 302 10.25 -4.41 2.74
N LEU A 303 11.02 -3.41 3.16
CA LEU A 303 10.96 -2.06 2.61
C LEU A 303 11.27 -2.04 1.11
N GLN A 304 12.13 -2.93 0.62
CA GLN A 304 12.54 -2.98 -0.79
C GLN A 304 11.64 -3.82 -1.69
N LYS A 305 10.70 -4.60 -1.12
CA LYS A 305 9.80 -5.43 -1.92
C LYS A 305 8.78 -4.60 -2.68
N PRO A 306 8.75 -4.61 -4.02
CA PRO A 306 7.71 -3.93 -4.80
C PRO A 306 6.42 -4.74 -4.88
N VAL A 307 6.51 -6.06 -4.76
CA VAL A 307 5.39 -7.01 -4.80
C VAL A 307 5.52 -8.04 -3.68
N VAL A 308 4.42 -8.67 -3.33
CA VAL A 308 4.36 -9.68 -2.26
C VAL A 308 4.12 -11.05 -2.86
N ASN A 309 5.06 -11.97 -2.67
CA ASN A 309 4.99 -13.35 -3.16
C ASN A 309 4.87 -14.31 -1.99
N VAL A 310 3.64 -14.50 -1.49
CA VAL A 310 3.36 -15.31 -0.29
C VAL A 310 2.11 -16.15 -0.49
N ARG A 311 2.09 -17.33 0.09
CA ARG A 311 0.89 -18.16 0.18
C ARG A 311 -0.02 -17.63 1.28
N ARG A 312 -1.25 -17.26 0.95
CA ARG A 312 -2.27 -16.85 1.93
C ARG A 312 -2.61 -17.98 2.91
N PRO A 313 -3.08 -17.68 4.13
CA PRO A 313 -3.67 -18.69 5.00
C PRO A 313 -4.76 -19.45 4.23
N HIS A 314 -4.76 -20.77 4.34
CA HIS A 314 -5.67 -21.68 3.62
C HIS A 314 -5.54 -21.67 2.08
N GLY A 315 -4.64 -20.90 1.51
CA GLY A 315 -4.36 -20.93 0.06
C GLY A 315 -3.57 -22.17 -0.34
N THR A 316 -3.76 -22.66 -1.57
CA THR A 316 -3.08 -23.84 -2.11
C THR A 316 -1.75 -23.49 -2.79
N ALA A 317 -1.63 -22.27 -3.32
CA ALA A 317 -0.45 -21.81 -4.06
C ALA A 317 0.07 -20.47 -3.58
N THR A 318 1.36 -20.20 -3.84
CA THR A 318 1.95 -18.87 -3.70
C THR A 318 1.39 -17.97 -4.79
N GLN A 319 0.94 -16.78 -4.41
CA GLN A 319 0.39 -15.78 -5.31
C GLN A 319 1.24 -14.51 -5.26
N GLU A 320 1.44 -13.91 -6.41
CA GLU A 320 1.94 -12.55 -6.49
C GLU A 320 0.80 -11.60 -6.16
N MET A 321 1.02 -10.77 -5.15
CA MET A 321 0.05 -9.78 -4.71
C MET A 321 0.68 -8.40 -4.76
N ARG A 322 -0.16 -7.43 -5.03
CA ARG A 322 0.21 -6.02 -5.02
C ARG A 322 0.63 -5.58 -3.62
N ARG A 323 1.67 -4.78 -3.53
CA ARG A 323 1.99 -4.03 -2.32
C ARG A 323 1.28 -2.68 -2.37
N TYR A 324 0.58 -2.32 -1.30
CA TYR A 324 0.00 -0.98 -1.08
C TYR A 324 0.75 -0.21 0.01
N ALA A 325 1.29 -0.93 0.99
CA ALA A 325 1.83 -0.33 2.19
C ALA A 325 3.05 0.55 1.93
N SER A 326 2.96 1.80 2.34
CA SER A 326 4.10 2.65 2.68
C SER A 326 4.30 2.64 4.20
N PHE A 327 5.50 3.02 4.64
CA PHE A 327 5.86 3.01 6.05
C PHE A 327 6.12 4.42 6.55
N ILE A 328 5.73 4.65 7.79
CA ILE A 328 6.09 5.80 8.62
C ILE A 328 6.41 5.25 10.01
N GLY A 329 7.10 5.99 10.84
CA GLY A 329 7.37 5.52 12.21
C GLY A 329 7.48 6.64 13.22
N THR A 330 7.37 6.27 14.49
CA THR A 330 7.51 7.17 15.62
C THR A 330 8.51 6.62 16.63
N SER A 331 9.19 7.48 17.35
CA SER A 331 10.03 7.10 18.49
C SER A 331 10.06 8.20 19.54
N ASN A 332 10.34 7.79 20.79
CA ASN A 332 10.59 8.70 21.90
C ASN A 332 12.09 8.91 22.15
N HIS A 333 12.94 8.06 21.59
CA HIS A 333 14.39 8.08 21.76
C HIS A 333 15.09 8.52 20.48
N LYS A 334 16.23 9.19 20.61
CA LYS A 334 17.04 9.64 19.47
C LYS A 334 17.96 8.54 18.93
N ASP A 335 18.39 7.63 19.77
CA ASP A 335 19.31 6.55 19.41
C ASP A 335 18.58 5.42 18.66
N LEU A 336 18.37 5.61 17.37
CA LEU A 336 17.50 4.75 16.55
C LEU A 336 18.25 3.88 15.57
N LEU A 337 19.29 4.46 14.94
CA LEU A 337 19.92 3.88 13.78
C LEU A 337 21.19 3.14 14.19
N THR A 338 21.10 1.83 14.25
CA THR A 338 22.25 0.95 14.57
C THR A 338 23.09 0.62 13.35
N ASP A 339 22.58 0.79 12.15
CA ASP A 339 23.26 0.50 10.89
C ASP A 339 23.45 1.74 10.04
N THR A 340 24.69 2.18 9.95
CA THR A 340 25.09 3.35 9.17
C THR A 340 24.82 3.18 7.67
N SER A 341 24.93 1.96 7.13
CA SER A 341 24.72 1.68 5.71
C SER A 341 23.24 1.73 5.30
N GLY A 342 22.34 1.57 6.26
CA GLY A 342 20.88 1.57 6.06
C GLY A 342 20.22 2.92 6.28
N SER A 343 20.95 3.91 6.82
CA SER A 343 20.39 5.21 7.24
C SER A 343 19.72 5.99 6.11
N ARG A 344 20.19 5.86 4.87
CA ARG A 344 19.61 6.49 3.67
C ARG A 344 18.15 6.14 3.39
N ARG A 345 17.56 5.15 4.09
CA ARG A 345 16.14 4.80 3.96
C ARG A 345 15.24 5.55 4.92
N TYR A 346 15.80 6.29 5.85
CA TYR A 346 15.04 6.96 6.89
C TYR A 346 15.14 8.47 6.74
N ILE A 347 13.98 9.14 6.82
CA ILE A 347 13.87 10.59 6.96
C ILE A 347 13.63 10.85 8.45
N VAL A 348 14.70 10.97 9.23
CA VAL A 348 14.57 11.16 10.68
C VAL A 348 14.34 12.62 10.99
N ILE A 349 13.28 12.92 11.74
CA ILE A 349 12.85 14.26 12.09
C ILE A 349 12.76 14.39 13.60
N ASN A 350 13.57 15.29 14.16
CA ASN A 350 13.45 15.68 15.57
C ASN A 350 12.30 16.67 15.74
N VAL A 351 11.19 16.18 16.27
CA VAL A 351 9.98 16.96 16.53
C VAL A 351 10.21 17.82 17.77
N THR A 352 10.13 19.13 17.60
CA THR A 352 10.48 20.11 18.64
C THR A 352 9.29 20.63 19.45
N GLY A 353 8.06 20.31 19.02
CA GLY A 353 6.83 20.73 19.68
C GLY A 353 5.63 19.88 19.28
N PRO A 354 4.45 20.10 19.87
CA PRO A 354 3.22 19.41 19.51
C PRO A 354 2.87 19.61 18.02
N ILE A 355 2.56 18.51 17.33
CA ILE A 355 2.18 18.53 15.93
C ILE A 355 0.75 19.07 15.80
N ASP A 356 0.50 19.93 14.81
CA ASP A 356 -0.82 20.39 14.46
C ASP A 356 -1.58 19.29 13.71
N CYS A 357 -2.60 18.71 14.37
CA CYS A 357 -3.49 17.70 13.81
C CYS A 357 -4.87 18.28 13.44
N SER A 358 -4.92 19.54 13.01
CA SER A 358 -6.13 20.16 12.49
C SER A 358 -6.72 19.38 11.30
N PRO A 359 -8.01 19.47 11.02
CA PRO A 359 -8.63 18.77 9.90
C PRO A 359 -7.88 18.96 8.59
N ILE A 360 -7.84 17.90 7.79
CA ILE A 360 -7.18 17.85 6.49
C ILE A 360 -8.25 17.82 5.41
N ASP A 361 -8.09 18.65 4.40
CA ASP A 361 -8.84 18.57 3.15
C ASP A 361 -8.27 17.44 2.29
N TYR A 362 -8.76 16.22 2.50
CA TYR A 362 -8.24 15.03 1.84
C TYR A 362 -8.49 15.03 0.34
N GLU A 363 -9.61 15.57 -0.12
CA GLU A 363 -9.93 15.65 -1.55
C GLU A 363 -8.86 16.45 -2.28
N GLN A 364 -8.54 17.65 -1.81
CA GLN A 364 -7.56 18.51 -2.44
C GLN A 364 -6.10 18.05 -2.19
N LEU A 365 -5.82 17.44 -1.03
CA LEU A 365 -4.50 16.87 -0.73
C LEU A 365 -4.15 15.75 -1.72
N TYR A 366 -5.07 14.82 -1.94
CA TYR A 366 -4.85 13.70 -2.86
C TYR A 366 -5.05 14.10 -4.33
N ALA A 367 -5.90 15.10 -4.63
CA ALA A 367 -6.00 15.70 -5.95
C ALA A 367 -4.66 16.34 -6.37
N GLN A 368 -3.97 17.05 -5.47
CA GLN A 368 -2.61 17.54 -5.70
C GLN A 368 -1.66 16.38 -6.05
N ALA A 369 -1.62 15.33 -5.22
CA ALA A 369 -0.72 14.21 -5.47
C ALA A 369 -0.99 13.54 -6.82
N MET A 370 -2.26 13.37 -7.19
CA MET A 370 -2.65 12.83 -8.48
C MET A 370 -2.24 13.73 -9.63
N HIS A 371 -2.49 15.03 -9.51
CA HIS A 371 -2.11 16.04 -10.51
C HIS A 371 -0.59 16.05 -10.74
N ASP A 372 0.20 16.09 -9.66
CA ASP A 372 1.66 16.16 -9.74
C ASP A 372 2.24 14.87 -10.35
N LEU A 373 1.70 13.70 -10.00
CA LEU A 373 2.06 12.43 -10.62
C LEU A 373 1.70 12.38 -12.11
N TYR A 374 0.56 12.95 -12.53
CA TYR A 374 0.20 13.05 -13.95
C TYR A 374 1.13 13.98 -14.74
N ARG A 375 1.63 15.04 -14.12
CA ARG A 375 2.60 15.94 -14.71
C ARG A 375 4.01 15.36 -14.76
N GLY A 376 4.24 14.19 -14.16
CA GLY A 376 5.53 13.52 -14.15
C GLY A 376 6.48 14.05 -13.08
N GLU A 377 5.95 14.67 -12.02
CA GLU A 377 6.76 15.08 -10.87
C GLU A 377 7.51 13.88 -10.27
N ARG A 378 8.76 14.14 -9.88
CA ARG A 378 9.64 13.10 -9.32
C ARG A 378 9.16 12.66 -7.95
N TYR A 379 8.80 11.40 -7.82
CA TYR A 379 8.36 10.78 -6.56
C TYR A 379 9.41 9.84 -5.92
N TRP A 380 10.51 9.53 -6.61
CA TRP A 380 11.59 8.70 -6.08
C TRP A 380 12.73 9.57 -5.52
N PHE A 381 13.50 9.00 -4.60
CA PHE A 381 14.68 9.62 -4.01
C PHE A 381 15.91 9.35 -4.88
N ASN A 382 16.70 10.38 -5.14
CA ASN A 382 17.98 10.29 -5.86
C ASN A 382 19.15 10.31 -4.87
N THR A 383 20.39 10.22 -5.40
CA THR A 383 21.61 10.20 -4.59
C THR A 383 21.78 11.49 -3.75
N GLU A 384 21.35 12.64 -4.26
CA GLU A 384 21.41 13.90 -3.51
C GLU A 384 20.48 13.88 -2.30
N ASP A 385 19.24 13.40 -2.50
CA ASP A 385 18.28 13.25 -1.40
C ASP A 385 18.79 12.24 -0.36
N GLU A 386 19.40 11.11 -0.83
CA GLU A 386 20.00 10.11 0.08
C GLU A 386 21.17 10.68 0.88
N ASN A 387 21.98 11.56 0.29
CA ASN A 387 23.07 12.24 1.00
C ASN A 387 22.54 13.17 2.08
N VAL A 388 21.56 14.02 1.73
CA VAL A 388 20.89 14.92 2.71
C VAL A 388 20.31 14.14 3.87
N MET A 389 19.61 13.02 3.59
CA MET A 389 19.07 12.15 4.64
C MET A 389 20.18 11.55 5.50
N THR A 390 21.27 11.08 4.88
CA THR A 390 22.39 10.44 5.59
C THR A 390 23.12 11.42 6.50
N GLU A 391 23.33 12.65 6.05
CA GLU A 391 23.93 13.71 6.86
C GLU A 391 23.06 14.08 8.06
N ASN A 392 21.77 14.31 7.85
CA ASN A 392 20.82 14.59 8.92
C ASN A 392 20.71 13.44 9.93
N ASN A 393 20.83 12.19 9.46
CA ASN A 393 20.67 11.02 10.30
C ASN A 393 21.90 10.73 11.20
N GLN A 394 23.01 11.43 11.05
CA GLN A 394 24.21 11.21 11.87
C GLN A 394 23.93 11.43 13.37
N GLU A 395 23.12 12.42 13.72
CA GLU A 395 22.75 12.70 15.11
C GLU A 395 21.86 11.64 15.78
N PHE A 396 21.23 10.74 14.96
CA PHE A 396 20.33 9.69 15.44
C PHE A 396 20.97 8.30 15.41
N GLN A 397 22.27 8.23 15.12
CA GLN A 397 22.99 6.95 15.11
C GLN A 397 23.36 6.53 16.52
N VAL A 398 23.04 5.28 16.85
CA VAL A 398 23.52 4.66 18.09
C VAL A 398 25.03 4.52 18.00
N MET A 399 25.75 5.18 18.91
CA MET A 399 27.19 4.98 19.02
C MET A 399 27.47 3.61 19.62
N PRO A 400 28.16 2.70 18.90
CA PRO A 400 28.47 1.37 19.43
C PRO A 400 29.25 1.45 20.73
N VAL A 401 29.01 0.56 21.67
CA VAL A 401 29.73 0.51 22.96
C VAL A 401 31.24 0.53 22.78
N ALA A 402 31.74 -0.19 21.75
CA ALA A 402 33.17 -0.19 21.41
C ALA A 402 33.68 1.21 21.00
N GLU A 403 32.86 2.01 20.31
CA GLU A 403 33.20 3.38 19.90
C GLU A 403 33.16 4.33 21.11
N GLN A 404 32.15 4.18 21.97
CA GLN A 404 32.07 4.96 23.23
C GLN A 404 33.30 4.72 24.12
N LEU A 405 33.62 3.44 24.36
CA LEU A 405 34.78 3.05 25.14
C LEU A 405 36.08 3.55 24.48
N PHE A 406 36.19 3.48 23.16
CA PHE A 406 37.37 3.99 22.47
C PHE A 406 37.55 5.48 22.77
N HIS A 407 36.52 6.29 22.62
CA HIS A 407 36.58 7.74 22.91
C HIS A 407 36.81 8.05 24.40
N GLU A 408 36.40 7.16 25.30
CA GLU A 408 36.61 7.32 26.73
C GLU A 408 38.07 7.06 27.15
N TYR A 409 38.71 6.03 26.51
CA TYR A 409 40.04 5.59 26.90
C TYR A 409 41.15 6.00 25.93
N PHE A 410 40.81 6.21 24.66
CA PHE A 410 41.76 6.50 23.58
C PHE A 410 41.29 7.66 22.71
N ARG A 411 42.25 8.31 22.05
CA ARG A 411 42.00 9.18 20.89
C ARG A 411 43.04 8.92 19.80
N GLY A 412 42.72 9.32 18.56
CA GLY A 412 43.70 9.35 17.49
C GLY A 412 44.82 10.34 17.75
N ALA A 413 46.04 9.97 17.40
CA ALA A 413 47.20 10.88 17.50
C ALA A 413 47.11 11.94 16.39
N LYS A 414 47.51 13.17 16.72
CA LYS A 414 47.75 14.23 15.73
C LYS A 414 49.15 14.10 15.14
N GLU A 415 49.38 14.77 14.04
CA GLU A 415 50.68 14.75 13.36
C GLU A 415 51.75 15.35 14.27
N GLY A 416 52.83 14.57 14.51
CA GLY A 416 53.92 14.98 15.41
C GLY A 416 53.77 14.63 16.89
N GLU A 417 52.65 14.04 17.32
CA GLU A 417 52.45 13.60 18.70
C GLU A 417 53.12 12.24 18.96
N GLU A 418 53.73 12.06 20.13
CA GLU A 418 54.14 10.72 20.61
C GLU A 418 52.88 9.87 20.79
N CYS A 419 52.85 8.69 20.17
CA CYS A 419 51.69 7.83 20.17
C CYS A 419 52.06 6.34 20.25
N GLU A 420 51.14 5.55 20.75
CA GLU A 420 51.18 4.11 20.67
C GLU A 420 50.70 3.65 19.28
N GLN A 421 51.37 2.63 18.74
CA GLN A 421 50.98 1.96 17.50
C GLN A 421 50.43 0.59 17.84
N LEU A 422 49.10 0.45 17.85
CA LEU A 422 48.41 -0.73 18.30
C LEU A 422 47.54 -1.31 17.17
N LEU A 423 47.46 -2.65 17.13
CA LEU A 423 46.49 -3.35 16.28
C LEU A 423 45.08 -3.16 16.85
N ALA A 424 44.07 -3.23 15.99
CA ALA A 424 42.67 -3.15 16.41
C ALA A 424 42.32 -4.17 17.52
N ILE A 425 42.90 -5.37 17.47
CA ILE A 425 42.75 -6.42 18.49
C ILE A 425 43.34 -6.00 19.83
N GLU A 426 44.53 -5.38 19.82
CA GLU A 426 45.21 -4.95 21.03
C GLU A 426 44.45 -3.82 21.73
N ILE A 427 43.94 -2.84 20.95
CA ILE A 427 43.08 -1.75 21.47
C ILE A 427 41.84 -2.37 22.09
N LEU A 428 41.15 -3.29 21.39
CA LEU A 428 39.90 -3.89 21.88
C LEU A 428 40.13 -4.70 23.18
N GLN A 429 41.24 -5.43 23.29
CA GLN A 429 41.62 -6.18 24.50
C GLN A 429 41.87 -5.22 25.67
N GLN A 430 42.57 -4.11 25.43
CA GLN A 430 42.81 -3.09 26.45
C GLN A 430 41.49 -2.45 26.90
N LEU A 431 40.59 -2.13 25.97
CA LEU A 431 39.26 -1.57 26.30
C LEU A 431 38.43 -2.54 27.16
N GLN A 432 38.48 -3.84 26.83
CA GLN A 432 37.78 -4.87 27.63
C GLN A 432 38.35 -4.99 29.03
N HIS A 433 39.68 -5.00 29.14
CA HIS A 433 40.37 -5.05 30.45
C HIS A 433 40.03 -3.84 31.30
N ASP A 434 40.18 -2.63 30.75
CA ASP A 434 40.02 -1.39 31.47
C ASP A 434 38.56 -1.08 31.86
N SER A 435 37.60 -1.45 31.01
CA SER A 435 36.18 -1.27 31.27
C SER A 435 35.56 -2.34 32.17
N LYS A 436 36.28 -3.45 32.46
CA LYS A 436 35.79 -4.64 33.16
C LYS A 436 34.59 -5.33 32.48
N ILE A 437 34.43 -5.15 31.17
CA ILE A 437 33.38 -5.79 30.39
C ILE A 437 33.89 -7.16 29.93
N HIS A 438 33.36 -8.22 30.51
CA HIS A 438 33.75 -9.60 30.23
C HIS A 438 33.11 -10.20 28.97
N VAL A 439 32.18 -9.49 28.34
CA VAL A 439 31.47 -9.93 27.12
C VAL A 439 32.16 -9.29 25.90
N SER A 440 32.26 -10.03 24.80
CA SER A 440 32.76 -9.50 23.53
C SER A 440 31.95 -8.25 23.11
N ILE A 441 32.62 -7.09 23.07
CA ILE A 441 31.98 -5.79 22.79
C ILE A 441 31.60 -5.69 21.30
N CYS A 442 32.48 -6.21 20.42
CA CYS A 442 32.22 -6.33 18.98
C CYS A 442 33.31 -7.24 18.32
N SER A 443 33.10 -7.60 17.04
CA SER A 443 34.14 -8.32 16.30
C SER A 443 35.31 -7.39 15.92
N ILE A 444 36.50 -7.94 15.77
CA ILE A 444 37.71 -7.18 15.37
C ILE A 444 37.48 -6.44 14.05
N VAL A 445 36.80 -7.06 13.10
CA VAL A 445 36.47 -6.45 11.80
C VAL A 445 35.56 -5.24 11.97
N GLN A 446 34.54 -5.35 12.84
CA GLN A 446 33.65 -4.22 13.16
C GLN A 446 34.43 -3.11 13.86
N PHE A 447 35.27 -3.45 14.81
CA PHE A 447 36.09 -2.44 15.50
C PHE A 447 37.06 -1.72 14.55
N GLY A 448 37.70 -2.44 13.64
CA GLY A 448 38.55 -1.83 12.61
C GLY A 448 37.78 -0.83 11.74
N ARG A 449 36.51 -1.12 11.38
CA ARG A 449 35.64 -0.19 10.65
C ARG A 449 35.30 1.04 11.49
N ILE A 450 35.09 0.88 12.81
CA ILE A 450 34.86 2.01 13.74
C ILE A 450 36.09 2.93 13.74
N LEU A 451 37.29 2.38 13.88
CA LEU A 451 38.53 3.19 13.87
C LEU A 451 38.73 3.93 12.53
N GLN A 452 38.41 3.29 11.39
CA GLN A 452 38.46 3.94 10.08
C GLN A 452 37.40 5.05 9.94
N LYS A 453 36.15 4.80 10.38
CA LYS A 453 35.06 5.79 10.40
C LYS A 453 35.46 7.04 11.16
N ASN A 454 36.11 6.86 12.31
CA ASN A 454 36.63 7.94 13.15
C ASN A 454 37.93 8.55 12.63
N LYS A 455 38.37 8.20 11.42
CA LYS A 455 39.58 8.70 10.77
C LYS A 455 40.83 8.59 11.64
N ILE A 456 40.95 7.54 12.46
CA ILE A 456 42.12 7.30 13.29
C ILE A 456 43.31 6.98 12.36
N PRO A 457 44.43 7.74 12.49
CA PRO A 457 45.59 7.53 11.63
C PRO A 457 46.11 6.12 11.74
N SER A 458 46.39 5.45 10.60
CA SER A 458 46.87 4.07 10.59
C SER A 458 48.01 3.88 9.65
N LEU A 459 48.88 2.90 9.98
CA LEU A 459 49.98 2.44 9.17
C LEU A 459 49.73 0.97 8.73
N HIS A 460 49.70 0.73 7.41
CA HIS A 460 49.52 -0.60 6.90
C HIS A 460 50.84 -1.35 6.91
N THR A 461 50.86 -2.55 7.51
CA THR A 461 52.02 -3.41 7.58
C THR A 461 51.67 -4.87 7.18
N LYS A 462 52.67 -5.70 6.99
CA LYS A 462 52.45 -7.15 6.75
C LYS A 462 51.70 -7.87 7.89
N ARG A 463 51.69 -7.30 9.10
CA ARG A 463 50.98 -7.82 10.28
C ARG A 463 49.56 -7.27 10.43
N GLY A 464 49.15 -6.30 9.60
CA GLY A 464 47.84 -5.64 9.65
C GLY A 464 47.95 -4.12 9.76
N ASN A 465 46.81 -3.48 10.04
CA ASN A 465 46.74 -2.04 10.22
C ASN A 465 47.04 -1.68 11.69
N PHE A 466 48.14 -0.94 11.92
CA PHE A 466 48.48 -0.36 13.19
C PHE A 466 47.89 1.04 13.28
N TYR A 467 47.08 1.29 14.29
CA TYR A 467 46.44 2.58 14.54
C TYR A 467 47.27 3.40 15.49
N LYS A 468 47.47 4.68 15.16
CA LYS A 468 48.20 5.66 16.00
C LYS A 468 47.25 6.23 17.00
N VAL A 469 47.36 5.81 18.26
CA VAL A 469 46.44 6.18 19.32
C VAL A 469 47.18 6.74 20.53
N ILE A 470 46.51 7.57 21.28
CA ILE A 470 46.98 8.10 22.57
C ILE A 470 45.97 7.73 23.63
N ARG A 471 46.42 7.18 24.71
CA ARG A 471 45.61 6.85 25.88
C ARG A 471 45.26 8.09 26.65
N ILE A 472 43.99 8.32 26.93
CA ILE A 472 43.44 9.49 27.64
C ILE A 472 43.32 9.17 29.14
N LYS A 473 42.83 7.99 29.49
CA LYS A 473 42.78 7.53 30.88
C LYS A 473 43.86 6.50 31.13
N PRO A 474 44.61 6.62 32.29
CA PRO A 474 45.58 5.59 32.63
C PRO A 474 44.87 4.25 32.78
N GLY A 475 45.46 3.19 32.20
CA GLY A 475 44.97 1.83 32.39
C GLY A 475 44.94 1.54 33.91
N ARG A 476 43.90 0.84 34.33
CA ARG A 476 43.90 0.30 35.69
C ARG A 476 44.87 -0.91 35.69
N GLY A 477 45.93 -0.78 36.43
CA GLY A 477 46.93 -1.83 36.63
C GLY A 477 46.36 -3.07 37.29
#